data_17eb7c999ecf68ae0892f67bceb644a9
#
_entry.id   17eb7c999ecf68ae0892f67bceb644a9
#
_cell.length_a   1.000
_cell.length_b   1.000
_cell.length_c   1.000
_cell.angle_alpha   90.00
_cell.angle_beta   90.00
_cell.angle_gamma   90.00
#
_symmetry.space_group_name_H-M   'P 1'
#
loop_
_entity.id
_entity.type
_entity.pdbx_description
1 polymer ?
#
loop_
_entity_poly.entity_id
_entity_poly.type
_entity_poly.pdbx_seq_one_letter_code
_entity_poly.pdbx_strand_id
1 'polypeptide(L)'
;MWSRAELKARAKEVFASCRWMAVAVSLILVIVSGGGSGGGGSNGNYSGSDLNSGNMSDKDIALIFTVLVAVLVVALIFIAIRFVIKTFVSNPIEIGARRFFMISRERTADFRELAFIFSNGYIKNAIIMLLRDIFISLWSILFVIPGIIKSYEYRMIPYILAENPEIDRKTAFELSKRMMDGQKWDTFVLDLSFIPWVLLSLITCGIVAVVYYFPYYNLTNAELYAVLRNELIMNDKEAAGLLIGFGE
;
A
#
# COMPACT_ATOMS: atom_id res chain seq x y z
N MET A 1 -8.60 -15.53 -19.07
CA MET A 1 -8.83 -14.07 -18.86
C MET A 1 -9.79 -13.92 -17.69
N TRP A 2 -9.43 -13.22 -16.65
CA TRP A 2 -10.25 -13.04 -15.45
C TRP A 2 -11.34 -11.97 -15.66
N SER A 3 -12.46 -12.09 -14.94
CA SER A 3 -13.52 -11.09 -14.95
C SER A 3 -13.59 -10.34 -13.62
N ARG A 4 -13.80 -9.03 -13.68
CA ARG A 4 -13.96 -8.17 -12.50
C ARG A 4 -15.14 -8.60 -11.62
N ALA A 5 -16.22 -9.08 -12.25
CA ALA A 5 -17.38 -9.55 -11.53
C ALA A 5 -17.09 -10.81 -10.73
N GLU A 6 -16.32 -11.74 -11.28
CA GLU A 6 -15.93 -12.98 -10.60
C GLU A 6 -14.99 -12.72 -9.42
N LEU A 7 -13.94 -11.89 -9.59
CA LEU A 7 -13.05 -11.50 -8.50
C LEU A 7 -13.82 -10.87 -7.32
N LYS A 8 -14.74 -9.95 -7.64
CA LYS A 8 -15.56 -9.29 -6.62
C LYS A 8 -16.55 -10.25 -5.96
N ALA A 9 -17.11 -11.20 -6.69
CA ALA A 9 -18.01 -12.21 -6.12
C ALA A 9 -17.26 -13.08 -5.11
N ARG A 10 -16.11 -13.65 -5.50
CA ARG A 10 -15.26 -14.45 -4.60
C ARG A 10 -14.80 -13.68 -3.39
N ALA A 11 -14.33 -12.43 -3.56
CA ALA A 11 -13.94 -11.56 -2.44
C ALA A 11 -15.09 -11.31 -1.46
N LYS A 12 -16.33 -11.19 -1.92
CA LYS A 12 -17.51 -11.06 -1.05
C LYS A 12 -17.79 -12.33 -0.25
N GLU A 13 -17.64 -13.50 -0.85
CA GLU A 13 -17.82 -14.78 -0.16
C GLU A 13 -16.80 -14.93 0.97
N VAL A 14 -15.50 -14.69 0.67
CA VAL A 14 -14.44 -14.72 1.68
C VAL A 14 -14.66 -13.66 2.77
N PHE A 15 -15.07 -12.44 2.38
CA PHE A 15 -15.39 -11.38 3.34
C PHE A 15 -16.53 -11.78 4.29
N ALA A 16 -17.54 -12.48 3.81
CA ALA A 16 -18.64 -12.93 4.65
C ALA A 16 -18.17 -13.92 5.73
N SER A 17 -17.18 -14.77 5.43
CA SER A 17 -16.63 -15.77 6.36
C SER A 17 -15.67 -15.19 7.40
N CYS A 18 -14.88 -14.16 7.05
CA CYS A 18 -13.84 -13.61 7.93
C CYS A 18 -14.03 -12.11 8.26
N ARG A 19 -15.27 -11.60 8.22
CA ARG A 19 -15.60 -10.16 8.28
C ARG A 19 -14.85 -9.39 9.36
N TRP A 20 -14.91 -9.80 10.62
CA TRP A 20 -14.32 -9.06 11.72
C TRP A 20 -12.80 -9.07 11.70
N MET A 21 -12.18 -10.19 11.34
CA MET A 21 -10.72 -10.29 11.21
C MET A 21 -10.22 -9.46 10.03
N ALA A 22 -10.91 -9.51 8.88
CA ALA A 22 -10.57 -8.72 7.71
C ALA A 22 -10.66 -7.20 7.99
N VAL A 23 -11.68 -6.76 8.75
CA VAL A 23 -11.82 -5.36 9.19
C VAL A 23 -10.67 -4.97 10.11
N ALA A 24 -10.33 -5.79 11.12
CA ALA A 24 -9.24 -5.51 12.05
C ALA A 24 -7.89 -5.41 11.34
N VAL A 25 -7.57 -6.35 10.44
CA VAL A 25 -6.32 -6.32 9.65
C VAL A 25 -6.26 -5.12 8.72
N SER A 26 -7.39 -4.78 8.07
CA SER A 26 -7.46 -3.58 7.22
C SER A 26 -7.27 -2.30 8.02
N LEU A 27 -7.83 -2.22 9.24
CA LEU A 27 -7.64 -1.09 10.14
C LEU A 27 -6.17 -0.95 10.56
N ILE A 28 -5.52 -2.04 10.92
CA ILE A 28 -4.08 -2.06 11.24
C ILE A 28 -3.27 -1.55 10.04
N LEU A 29 -3.56 -2.03 8.83
CA LEU A 29 -2.90 -1.54 7.61
C LEU A 29 -3.07 -0.02 7.42
N VAL A 30 -4.27 0.51 7.61
CA VAL A 30 -4.55 1.95 7.47
C VAL A 30 -3.77 2.76 8.49
N ILE A 31 -3.75 2.31 9.77
CA ILE A 31 -3.03 3.00 10.84
C ILE A 31 -1.52 2.97 10.59
N VAL A 32 -0.97 1.80 10.25
CA VAL A 32 0.47 1.58 10.07
C VAL A 32 0.98 2.21 8.77
N SER A 33 0.22 2.19 7.68
CA SER A 33 0.60 2.88 6.42
C SER A 33 0.50 4.40 6.50
N GLY A 34 0.03 4.94 7.62
CA GLY A 34 -0.05 6.37 7.87
C GLY A 34 -1.35 7.01 7.40
N GLY A 35 -2.44 6.26 7.47
CA GLY A 35 -3.75 6.70 7.03
C GLY A 35 -3.78 6.89 5.52
N GLY A 36 -4.81 6.46 4.86
CA GLY A 36 -4.99 6.82 3.45
C GLY A 36 -4.76 8.32 3.28
N SER A 37 -4.23 8.72 2.16
CA SER A 37 -4.13 10.12 1.75
C SER A 37 -5.54 10.74 1.57
N GLY A 38 -6.27 10.77 2.67
CA GLY A 38 -7.45 11.57 2.85
C GLY A 38 -6.95 12.92 3.36
N GLY A 39 -7.00 13.93 2.50
CA GLY A 39 -6.61 15.28 2.83
C GLY A 39 -7.33 15.77 4.09
N GLY A 40 -6.64 15.68 5.21
CA GLY A 40 -6.92 16.50 6.36
C GLY A 40 -6.37 17.89 6.07
N GLY A 41 -7.12 18.67 5.30
CA GLY A 41 -6.92 20.10 5.28
C GLY A 41 -7.20 20.59 6.69
N SER A 42 -6.16 20.81 7.50
CA SER A 42 -6.29 21.69 8.64
C SER A 42 -6.56 23.08 8.05
N ASN A 43 -7.82 23.48 8.06
CA ASN A 43 -8.20 24.87 7.96
C ASN A 43 -7.66 25.57 9.20
N GLY A 44 -6.37 25.87 9.17
CA GLY A 44 -5.83 26.90 10.03
C GLY A 44 -6.42 28.21 9.55
N ASN A 45 -7.45 28.70 10.23
CA ASN A 45 -7.89 30.05 10.12
C ASN A 45 -6.74 30.93 10.60
N TYR A 46 -5.82 31.27 9.73
CA TYR A 46 -4.90 32.39 9.95
C TYR A 46 -5.74 33.65 9.75
N SER A 47 -6.24 34.19 10.86
CA SER A 47 -6.65 35.59 10.90
C SER A 47 -5.49 36.41 10.37
N GLY A 48 -5.64 36.94 9.18
CA GLY A 48 -4.72 37.92 8.64
C GLY A 48 -4.75 39.16 9.53
N SER A 49 -3.84 39.20 10.51
CA SER A 49 -3.46 40.46 11.13
C SER A 49 -2.70 41.26 10.08
N ASP A 50 -3.20 42.45 9.84
CA ASP A 50 -2.70 43.44 8.93
C ASP A 50 -1.17 43.40 8.73
N LEU A 51 -0.73 42.93 7.58
CA LEU A 51 0.61 43.20 7.09
C LEU A 51 0.63 44.65 6.65
N ASN A 52 0.75 45.54 7.64
CA ASN A 52 1.06 46.93 7.41
C ASN A 52 2.43 46.97 6.69
N SER A 53 2.44 47.48 5.48
CA SER A 53 3.61 47.67 4.61
C SER A 53 4.55 48.78 5.17
N GLY A 54 4.99 48.59 6.41
CA GLY A 54 6.03 49.39 7.04
C GLY A 54 7.37 48.66 6.89
N ASN A 55 8.42 49.37 6.55
CA ASN A 55 9.81 48.89 6.44
C ASN A 55 10.13 47.82 7.49
N MET A 56 10.21 46.55 7.04
CA MET A 56 10.69 45.45 7.90
C MET A 56 12.13 45.74 8.30
N SER A 57 12.37 45.75 9.60
CA SER A 57 13.74 45.88 10.11
C SER A 57 14.56 44.65 9.73
N ASP A 58 15.88 44.80 9.55
CA ASP A 58 16.78 43.66 9.27
C ASP A 58 16.67 42.59 10.38
N LYS A 59 16.29 42.99 11.60
CA LYS A 59 16.03 42.06 12.71
C LYS A 59 14.76 41.22 12.49
N ASP A 60 13.71 41.79 11.91
CA ASP A 60 12.45 41.06 11.63
C ASP A 60 12.66 40.06 10.50
N ILE A 61 13.43 40.45 9.49
CA ILE A 61 13.83 39.55 8.39
C ILE A 61 14.68 38.39 8.92
N ALA A 62 15.67 38.67 9.78
CA ALA A 62 16.51 37.64 10.40
C ALA A 62 15.70 36.70 11.28
N LEU A 63 14.72 37.21 12.03
CA LEU A 63 13.83 36.40 12.87
C LEU A 63 12.94 35.49 12.01
N ILE A 64 12.33 36.01 10.98
CA ILE A 64 11.50 35.22 10.05
C ILE A 64 12.34 34.12 9.40
N PHE A 65 13.55 34.45 8.94
CA PHE A 65 14.47 33.46 8.35
C PHE A 65 14.85 32.38 9.35
N THR A 66 15.15 32.75 10.60
CA THR A 66 15.48 31.80 11.67
C THR A 66 14.31 30.86 11.98
N VAL A 67 13.09 31.39 12.08
CA VAL A 67 11.87 30.60 12.31
C VAL A 67 11.64 29.65 11.12
N LEU A 68 11.80 30.13 9.89
CA LEU A 68 11.63 29.34 8.69
C LEU A 68 12.64 28.18 8.63
N VAL A 69 13.90 28.44 8.96
CA VAL A 69 14.94 27.40 9.05
C VAL A 69 14.62 26.39 10.17
N ALA A 70 14.17 26.86 11.32
CA ALA A 70 13.79 25.98 12.43
C ALA A 70 12.60 25.06 12.03
N VAL A 71 11.56 25.61 11.39
CA VAL A 71 10.41 24.84 10.88
C VAL A 71 10.88 23.81 9.85
N LEU A 72 11.77 24.19 8.93
CA LEU A 72 12.32 23.29 7.94
C LEU A 72 13.09 22.13 8.57
N VAL A 73 13.92 22.40 9.56
CA VAL A 73 14.68 21.36 10.29
C VAL A 73 13.72 20.40 11.01
N VAL A 74 12.73 20.92 11.71
CA VAL A 74 11.71 20.10 12.37
C VAL A 74 10.95 19.24 11.36
N ALA A 75 10.55 19.82 10.23
CA ALA A 75 9.88 19.07 9.16
C ALA A 75 10.76 17.94 8.60
N LEU A 76 12.05 18.19 8.38
CA LEU A 76 13.01 17.16 7.92
C LEU A 76 13.15 16.02 8.94
N ILE A 77 13.20 16.34 10.24
CA ILE A 77 13.23 15.32 11.30
C ILE A 77 11.97 14.46 11.26
N PHE A 78 10.78 15.06 11.16
CA PHE A 78 9.52 14.32 11.04
C PHE A 78 9.47 13.44 9.79
N ILE A 79 9.95 13.94 8.65
CA ILE A 79 10.04 13.16 7.41
C ILE A 79 10.99 11.97 7.59
N ALA A 80 12.14 12.16 8.22
CA ALA A 80 13.11 11.08 8.47
C ALA A 80 12.52 10.01 9.42
N ILE A 81 11.88 10.42 10.53
CA ILE A 81 11.22 9.49 11.46
C ILE A 81 10.12 8.70 10.72
N ARG A 82 9.26 9.39 9.96
CA ARG A 82 8.19 8.75 9.18
C ARG A 82 8.75 7.77 8.15
N PHE A 83 9.86 8.10 7.50
CA PHE A 83 10.53 7.22 6.53
C PHE A 83 11.05 5.94 7.20
N VAL A 84 11.68 6.06 8.37
CA VAL A 84 12.15 4.90 9.16
C VAL A 84 10.97 4.02 9.58
N ILE A 85 9.91 4.60 10.14
CA ILE A 85 8.72 3.85 10.56
C ILE A 85 8.09 3.16 9.35
N LYS A 86 7.94 3.84 8.21
CA LYS A 86 7.39 3.24 7.00
C LYS A 86 8.21 2.04 6.54
N THR A 87 9.52 2.17 6.48
CA THR A 87 10.41 1.10 5.97
C THR A 87 10.44 -0.11 6.91
N PHE A 88 10.58 0.11 8.22
CA PHE A 88 10.84 -0.95 9.19
C PHE A 88 9.59 -1.46 9.91
N VAL A 89 8.48 -0.75 9.85
CA VAL A 89 7.23 -1.20 10.50
C VAL A 89 6.13 -1.39 9.48
N SER A 90 5.82 -0.35 8.67
CA SER A 90 4.68 -0.40 7.76
C SER A 90 4.84 -1.44 6.65
N ASN A 91 6.00 -1.50 6.01
CA ASN A 91 6.25 -2.41 4.90
C ASN A 91 6.20 -3.90 5.32
N PRO A 92 6.83 -4.35 6.41
CA PRO A 92 6.67 -5.72 6.91
C PRO A 92 5.23 -6.06 7.29
N ILE A 93 4.52 -5.16 7.94
CA ILE A 93 3.11 -5.38 8.28
C ILE A 93 2.24 -5.45 7.01
N GLU A 94 2.55 -4.68 5.97
CA GLU A 94 1.87 -4.79 4.68
C GLU A 94 2.00 -6.21 4.11
N ILE A 95 3.21 -6.78 4.11
CA ILE A 95 3.45 -8.15 3.62
C ILE A 95 2.65 -9.16 4.46
N GLY A 96 2.69 -9.07 5.79
CA GLY A 96 1.92 -9.93 6.68
C GLY A 96 0.42 -9.83 6.46
N ALA A 97 -0.10 -8.62 6.24
CA ALA A 97 -1.51 -8.42 5.92
C ALA A 97 -1.90 -9.00 4.55
N ARG A 98 -1.03 -8.87 3.53
CA ARG A 98 -1.26 -9.54 2.23
C ARG A 98 -1.32 -11.05 2.41
N ARG A 99 -0.42 -11.62 3.22
CA ARG A 99 -0.44 -13.04 3.58
C ARG A 99 -1.75 -13.45 4.26
N PHE A 100 -2.19 -12.69 5.25
CA PHE A 100 -3.48 -12.91 5.91
C PHE A 100 -4.64 -12.98 4.90
N PHE A 101 -4.74 -12.01 3.99
CA PHE A 101 -5.81 -11.99 3.00
C PHE A 101 -5.72 -13.14 1.99
N MET A 102 -4.52 -13.56 1.61
CA MET A 102 -4.33 -14.71 0.72
C MET A 102 -4.74 -16.02 1.39
N ILE A 103 -4.32 -16.25 2.64
CA ILE A 103 -4.69 -17.45 3.40
C ILE A 103 -6.18 -17.48 3.69
N SER A 104 -6.81 -16.33 3.98
CA SER A 104 -8.26 -16.23 4.22
C SER A 104 -9.13 -16.68 3.05
N ARG A 105 -8.57 -16.81 1.85
CA ARG A 105 -9.25 -17.36 0.66
C ARG A 105 -9.39 -18.88 0.71
N GLU A 106 -8.45 -19.57 1.35
CA GLU A 106 -8.33 -21.03 1.34
C GLU A 106 -8.76 -21.63 2.68
N ARG A 107 -8.44 -20.94 3.77
CA ARG A 107 -8.75 -21.35 5.14
C ARG A 107 -8.91 -20.16 6.07
N THR A 108 -9.37 -20.37 7.29
CA THR A 108 -9.40 -19.33 8.34
C THR A 108 -7.97 -18.91 8.68
N ALA A 109 -7.65 -17.64 8.43
CA ALA A 109 -6.34 -17.07 8.74
C ALA A 109 -6.30 -16.57 10.19
N ASP A 110 -5.15 -16.73 10.85
CA ASP A 110 -4.89 -16.20 12.18
C ASP A 110 -4.22 -14.81 12.10
N PHE A 111 -4.42 -13.97 13.11
CA PHE A 111 -3.70 -12.70 13.27
C PHE A 111 -2.17 -12.85 13.34
N ARG A 112 -1.67 -14.02 13.70
CA ARG A 112 -0.23 -14.34 13.69
C ARG A 112 0.41 -14.16 12.32
N GLU A 113 -0.35 -14.29 11.24
CA GLU A 113 0.12 -14.09 9.87
C GLU A 113 0.61 -12.66 9.61
N LEU A 114 0.09 -11.66 10.36
CA LEU A 114 0.59 -10.29 10.32
C LEU A 114 2.06 -10.17 10.76
N ALA A 115 2.45 -11.00 11.72
CA ALA A 115 3.81 -11.00 12.28
C ALA A 115 4.76 -11.96 11.55
N PHE A 116 4.28 -12.73 10.57
CA PHE A 116 5.05 -13.76 9.86
C PHE A 116 6.40 -13.27 9.34
N ILE A 117 6.41 -12.08 8.72
CA ILE A 117 7.62 -11.55 8.09
C ILE A 117 8.70 -11.13 9.09
N PHE A 118 8.33 -10.83 10.34
CA PHE A 118 9.30 -10.46 11.38
C PHE A 118 10.19 -11.64 11.80
N SER A 119 9.71 -12.87 11.60
CA SER A 119 10.48 -14.10 11.85
C SER A 119 11.12 -14.68 10.58
N ASN A 120 10.71 -14.24 9.38
CA ASN A 120 11.12 -14.82 8.11
C ASN A 120 11.70 -13.76 7.16
N GLY A 121 13.01 -13.56 7.18
CA GLY A 121 13.71 -12.68 6.24
C GLY A 121 13.38 -11.18 6.38
N TYR A 122 13.09 -10.70 7.59
CA TYR A 122 12.64 -9.33 7.87
C TYR A 122 13.41 -8.24 7.14
N ILE A 123 14.74 -8.16 7.34
CA ILE A 123 15.57 -7.08 6.77
C ILE A 123 15.57 -7.15 5.24
N LYS A 124 15.71 -8.34 4.67
CA LYS A 124 15.72 -8.57 3.22
C LYS A 124 14.40 -8.06 2.60
N ASN A 125 13.29 -8.46 3.16
CA ASN A 125 11.96 -8.08 2.66
C ASN A 125 11.67 -6.58 2.85
N ALA A 126 12.09 -6.00 3.97
CA ALA A 126 12.00 -4.56 4.20
C ALA A 126 12.79 -3.76 3.16
N ILE A 127 14.00 -4.23 2.77
CA ILE A 127 14.81 -3.60 1.73
C ILE A 127 14.15 -3.73 0.35
N ILE A 128 13.56 -4.87 0.01
CA ILE A 128 12.86 -5.06 -1.26
C ILE A 128 11.68 -4.08 -1.38
N MET A 129 10.89 -3.96 -0.31
CA MET A 129 9.76 -3.02 -0.24
C MET A 129 10.22 -1.57 -0.31
N LEU A 130 11.33 -1.24 0.38
CA LEU A 130 11.92 0.10 0.31
C LEU A 130 12.35 0.44 -1.12
N LEU A 131 13.02 -0.47 -1.81
CA LEU A 131 13.43 -0.26 -3.20
C LEU A 131 12.22 -0.10 -4.13
N ARG A 132 11.16 -0.90 -3.94
CA ARG A 132 9.88 -0.71 -4.64
C ARG A 132 9.37 0.71 -4.48
N ASP A 133 9.31 1.20 -3.25
CA ASP A 133 8.81 2.54 -2.94
C ASP A 133 9.69 3.65 -3.52
N ILE A 134 11.02 3.47 -3.48
CA ILE A 134 11.99 4.40 -4.09
C ILE A 134 11.78 4.44 -5.62
N PHE A 135 11.68 3.29 -6.28
CA PHE A 135 11.49 3.26 -7.73
C PHE A 135 10.17 3.91 -8.14
N ILE A 136 9.06 3.60 -7.45
CA ILE A 136 7.77 4.25 -7.74
C ILE A 136 7.85 5.76 -7.51
N SER A 137 8.47 6.20 -6.40
CA SER A 137 8.60 7.62 -6.07
C SER A 137 9.45 8.35 -7.10
N LEU A 138 10.57 7.77 -7.53
CA LEU A 138 11.47 8.36 -8.52
C LEU A 138 10.76 8.59 -9.86
N TRP A 139 10.01 7.60 -10.34
CA TRP A 139 9.24 7.72 -11.56
C TRP A 139 8.08 8.71 -11.41
N SER A 140 7.45 8.78 -10.23
CA SER A 140 6.36 9.71 -9.96
C SER A 140 6.81 11.17 -9.91
N ILE A 141 8.03 11.42 -9.42
CA ILE A 141 8.65 12.77 -9.41
C ILE A 141 9.00 13.20 -10.83
N LEU A 142 9.53 12.27 -11.65
CA LEU A 142 9.92 12.57 -13.01
C LEU A 142 8.69 12.84 -13.90
N PHE A 143 7.72 11.94 -13.87
CA PHE A 143 6.45 12.06 -14.58
C PHE A 143 5.34 11.28 -13.85
N VAL A 144 4.19 11.89 -13.64
CA VAL A 144 3.04 11.28 -12.95
C VAL A 144 2.56 10.00 -13.65
N ILE A 145 2.42 10.04 -14.97
CA ILE A 145 1.89 8.89 -15.75
C ILE A 145 2.82 7.67 -15.67
N PRO A 146 4.14 7.75 -15.94
CA PRO A 146 5.06 6.63 -15.72
C PRO A 146 5.10 6.15 -14.27
N GLY A 147 4.97 7.04 -13.29
CA GLY A 147 4.88 6.66 -11.87
C GLY A 147 3.68 5.76 -11.59
N ILE A 148 2.50 6.10 -12.15
CA ILE A 148 1.30 5.26 -12.06
C ILE A 148 1.53 3.90 -12.72
N ILE A 149 2.08 3.86 -13.92
CA ILE A 149 2.37 2.61 -14.63
C ILE A 149 3.30 1.71 -13.80
N LYS A 150 4.35 2.28 -13.20
CA LYS A 150 5.29 1.55 -12.34
C LYS A 150 4.66 1.10 -11.03
N SER A 151 3.74 1.85 -10.47
CA SER A 151 3.00 1.41 -9.28
C SER A 151 2.16 0.15 -9.54
N TYR A 152 1.54 0.03 -10.72
CA TYR A 152 0.87 -1.19 -11.14
C TYR A 152 1.85 -2.33 -11.43
N GLU A 153 2.98 -2.06 -12.08
CA GLU A 153 4.01 -3.05 -12.41
C GLU A 153 4.58 -3.73 -11.14
N TYR A 154 4.75 -2.99 -10.05
CA TYR A 154 5.29 -3.49 -8.79
C TYR A 154 4.24 -3.82 -7.74
N ARG A 155 2.96 -3.87 -8.13
CA ARG A 155 1.83 -4.10 -7.24
C ARG A 155 1.86 -5.47 -6.57
N MET A 156 2.37 -6.49 -7.26
CA MET A 156 2.36 -7.88 -6.78
C MET A 156 3.53 -8.20 -5.85
N ILE A 157 4.55 -7.35 -5.73
CA ILE A 157 5.74 -7.59 -4.89
C ILE A 157 5.36 -7.99 -3.45
N PRO A 158 4.51 -7.25 -2.70
CA PRO A 158 4.20 -7.63 -1.32
C PRO A 158 3.48 -8.98 -1.19
N TYR A 159 2.75 -9.41 -2.22
CA TYR A 159 2.12 -10.74 -2.27
C TYR A 159 3.15 -11.83 -2.54
N ILE A 160 4.09 -11.61 -3.45
CA ILE A 160 5.19 -12.53 -3.75
C ILE A 160 6.06 -12.75 -2.50
N LEU A 161 6.41 -11.67 -1.78
CA LEU A 161 7.18 -11.74 -0.53
C LEU A 161 6.39 -12.42 0.60
N ALA A 162 5.07 -12.28 0.62
CA ALA A 162 4.21 -12.94 1.59
C ALA A 162 4.10 -14.46 1.34
N GLU A 163 4.21 -14.90 0.09
CA GLU A 163 4.24 -16.30 -0.29
C GLU A 163 5.64 -16.91 -0.12
N ASN A 164 6.67 -16.25 -0.62
CA ASN A 164 8.06 -16.70 -0.51
C ASN A 164 8.97 -15.56 0.03
N PRO A 165 9.22 -15.50 1.36
CA PRO A 165 10.10 -14.51 1.97
C PRO A 165 11.58 -14.64 1.57
N GLU A 166 12.00 -15.82 1.11
CA GLU A 166 13.37 -16.10 0.75
C GLU A 166 13.71 -15.77 -0.71
N ILE A 167 12.74 -15.26 -1.47
CA ILE A 167 12.92 -14.91 -2.87
C ILE A 167 13.98 -13.81 -3.04
N ASP A 168 14.79 -13.89 -4.10
CA ASP A 168 15.74 -12.82 -4.41
C ASP A 168 15.06 -11.55 -4.90
N ARG A 169 15.71 -10.42 -4.62
CA ARG A 169 15.21 -9.10 -5.01
C ARG A 169 14.89 -8.99 -6.50
N LYS A 170 15.84 -9.36 -7.36
CA LYS A 170 15.67 -9.27 -8.82
C LYS A 170 14.48 -10.10 -9.29
N THR A 171 14.40 -11.32 -8.78
CA THR A 171 13.34 -12.27 -9.09
C THR A 171 11.96 -11.75 -8.63
N ALA A 172 11.85 -11.17 -7.44
CA ALA A 172 10.59 -10.59 -6.94
C ALA A 172 10.08 -9.46 -7.86
N PHE A 173 10.97 -8.56 -8.30
CA PHE A 173 10.62 -7.49 -9.24
C PHE A 173 10.26 -8.03 -10.62
N GLU A 174 10.98 -9.02 -11.12
CA GLU A 174 10.73 -9.64 -12.41
C GLU A 174 9.40 -10.39 -12.44
N LEU A 175 9.12 -11.21 -11.43
CA LEU A 175 7.84 -11.92 -11.30
C LEU A 175 6.66 -10.96 -11.23
N SER A 176 6.75 -9.90 -10.43
CA SER A 176 5.70 -8.87 -10.37
C SER A 176 5.46 -8.21 -11.72
N LYS A 177 6.53 -7.87 -12.44
CA LYS A 177 6.45 -7.28 -13.78
C LYS A 177 5.78 -8.24 -14.78
N ARG A 178 6.16 -9.52 -14.77
CA ARG A 178 5.61 -10.56 -15.64
C ARG A 178 4.13 -10.83 -15.33
N MET A 179 3.74 -10.90 -14.05
CA MET A 179 2.33 -11.04 -13.65
C MET A 179 1.47 -9.86 -14.13
N MET A 180 2.02 -8.65 -14.11
CA MET A 180 1.28 -7.44 -14.48
C MET A 180 1.40 -7.07 -15.95
N ASP A 181 2.13 -7.86 -16.74
CA ASP A 181 2.25 -7.64 -18.18
C ASP A 181 0.91 -7.91 -18.88
N GLY A 182 0.45 -6.94 -19.67
CA GLY A 182 -0.89 -6.97 -20.29
C GLY A 182 -2.07 -6.75 -19.32
N GLN A 183 -1.87 -6.81 -17.98
CA GLN A 183 -2.95 -6.75 -16.99
C GLN A 183 -3.11 -5.36 -16.32
N LYS A 184 -2.20 -4.42 -16.61
CA LYS A 184 -2.17 -3.10 -15.96
C LYS A 184 -3.45 -2.30 -16.18
N TRP A 185 -3.98 -2.29 -17.40
CA TRP A 185 -5.20 -1.58 -17.75
C TRP A 185 -6.44 -2.19 -17.07
N ASP A 186 -6.58 -3.50 -17.11
CA ASP A 186 -7.71 -4.18 -16.47
C ASP A 186 -7.71 -4.00 -14.96
N THR A 187 -6.51 -3.99 -14.35
CA THR A 187 -6.33 -3.69 -12.92
C THR A 187 -6.67 -2.24 -12.60
N PHE A 188 -6.29 -1.28 -13.46
CA PHE A 188 -6.69 0.11 -13.30
C PHE A 188 -8.21 0.27 -13.37
N VAL A 189 -8.87 -0.38 -14.32
CA VAL A 189 -10.34 -0.35 -14.42
C VAL A 189 -11.01 -1.07 -13.24
N LEU A 190 -10.37 -2.10 -12.68
CA LEU A 190 -10.81 -2.72 -11.43
C LEU A 190 -10.78 -1.70 -10.28
N ASP A 191 -9.70 -0.93 -10.14
CA ASP A 191 -9.59 0.12 -9.11
C ASP A 191 -10.64 1.23 -9.30
N LEU A 192 -10.86 1.68 -10.54
CA LEU A 192 -11.94 2.64 -10.88
C LEU A 192 -13.32 2.15 -10.43
N SER A 193 -13.56 0.84 -10.48
CA SER A 193 -14.84 0.25 -10.07
C SER A 193 -15.09 0.32 -8.56
N PHE A 194 -14.11 0.76 -7.76
CA PHE A 194 -14.24 1.02 -6.33
C PHE A 194 -14.52 2.49 -6.00
N ILE A 195 -14.48 3.42 -6.97
CA ILE A 195 -14.78 4.85 -6.76
C ILE A 195 -16.11 5.08 -6.05
N PRO A 196 -17.23 4.40 -6.38
CA PRO A 196 -18.49 4.59 -5.66
C PRO A 196 -18.38 4.33 -4.15
N TRP A 197 -17.56 3.35 -3.73
CA TRP A 197 -17.31 3.05 -2.32
C TRP A 197 -16.48 4.12 -1.64
N VAL A 198 -15.52 4.71 -2.36
CA VAL A 198 -14.73 5.86 -1.88
C VAL A 198 -15.63 7.08 -1.68
N LEU A 199 -16.52 7.39 -2.63
CA LEU A 199 -17.47 8.49 -2.49
C LEU A 199 -18.44 8.26 -1.33
N LEU A 200 -18.95 7.04 -1.17
CA LEU A 200 -19.82 6.69 -0.04
C LEU A 200 -19.07 6.83 1.30
N SER A 201 -17.78 6.51 1.34
CA SER A 201 -16.97 6.67 2.55
C SER A 201 -16.76 8.13 2.94
N LEU A 202 -16.67 9.06 1.98
CA LEU A 202 -16.61 10.50 2.25
C LEU A 202 -17.90 10.99 2.93
N ILE A 203 -19.07 10.54 2.46
CA ILE A 203 -20.38 10.91 3.03
C ILE A 203 -20.52 10.35 4.46
N THR A 204 -19.98 9.17 4.73
CA THR A 204 -20.08 8.48 6.03
C THR A 204 -18.92 8.78 6.97
N CYS A 205 -18.16 9.88 6.75
CA CYS A 205 -16.98 10.24 7.55
C CYS A 205 -15.98 9.08 7.72
N GLY A 206 -15.81 8.24 6.69
CA GLY A 206 -14.84 7.13 6.68
C GLY A 206 -15.33 5.81 7.31
N ILE A 207 -16.52 5.75 7.91
CA ILE A 207 -17.02 4.51 8.52
C ILE A 207 -17.11 3.38 7.48
N VAL A 208 -17.70 3.65 6.33
CA VAL A 208 -17.80 2.66 5.23
C VAL A 208 -16.43 2.26 4.70
N ALA A 209 -15.45 3.18 4.70
CA ALA A 209 -14.09 2.84 4.29
C ALA A 209 -13.51 1.74 5.17
N VAL A 210 -13.56 1.89 6.49
CA VAL A 210 -12.96 0.96 7.45
C VAL A 210 -13.71 -0.37 7.49
N VAL A 211 -15.05 -0.33 7.58
CA VAL A 211 -15.85 -1.54 7.82
C VAL A 211 -16.06 -2.37 6.56
N TYR A 212 -16.10 -1.75 5.39
CA TYR A 212 -16.46 -2.44 4.16
C TYR A 212 -15.43 -2.26 3.04
N TYR A 213 -15.06 -1.02 2.68
CA TYR A 213 -14.24 -0.76 1.49
C TYR A 213 -12.84 -1.38 1.59
N PHE A 214 -12.09 -1.11 2.67
CA PHE A 214 -10.72 -1.62 2.81
C PHE A 214 -10.64 -3.15 2.83
N PRO A 215 -11.42 -3.89 3.64
CA PRO A 215 -11.35 -5.34 3.63
C PRO A 215 -11.78 -5.93 2.28
N TYR A 216 -12.84 -5.40 1.68
CA TYR A 216 -13.32 -5.85 0.38
C TYR A 216 -12.30 -5.60 -0.74
N TYR A 217 -11.68 -4.43 -0.75
CA TYR A 217 -10.62 -4.08 -1.69
C TYR A 217 -9.39 -4.98 -1.54
N ASN A 218 -8.93 -5.24 -0.32
CA ASN A 218 -7.77 -6.09 -0.05
C ASN A 218 -8.04 -7.55 -0.44
N LEU A 219 -9.23 -8.08 -0.16
CA LEU A 219 -9.62 -9.43 -0.58
C LEU A 219 -9.73 -9.53 -2.11
N THR A 220 -10.29 -8.51 -2.78
CA THR A 220 -10.35 -8.49 -4.25
C THR A 220 -8.95 -8.51 -4.87
N ASN A 221 -7.98 -7.80 -4.28
CA ASN A 221 -6.59 -7.83 -4.72
C ASN A 221 -5.90 -9.17 -4.42
N ALA A 222 -6.25 -9.84 -3.33
CA ALA A 222 -5.76 -11.20 -3.05
C ALA A 222 -6.29 -12.20 -4.08
N GLU A 223 -7.56 -12.09 -4.50
CA GLU A 223 -8.13 -12.88 -5.59
C GLU A 223 -7.43 -12.58 -6.93
N LEU A 224 -7.18 -11.31 -7.23
CA LEU A 224 -6.44 -10.92 -8.43
C LEU A 224 -5.04 -11.57 -8.45
N TYR A 225 -4.30 -11.46 -7.34
CA TYR A 225 -2.99 -12.10 -7.22
C TYR A 225 -3.06 -13.60 -7.51
N ALA A 226 -4.03 -14.31 -6.94
CA ALA A 226 -4.17 -15.74 -7.12
C ALA A 226 -4.42 -16.13 -8.58
N VAL A 227 -5.24 -15.37 -9.29
CA VAL A 227 -5.48 -15.61 -10.73
C VAL A 227 -4.22 -15.37 -11.54
N LEU A 228 -3.53 -14.24 -11.33
CA LEU A 228 -2.31 -13.91 -12.06
C LEU A 228 -1.16 -14.88 -11.74
N ARG A 229 -1.06 -15.30 -10.47
CA ARG A 229 -0.13 -16.35 -10.02
C ARG A 229 -0.37 -17.66 -10.76
N ASN A 230 -1.60 -18.14 -10.79
CA ASN A 230 -1.93 -19.40 -11.46
C ASN A 230 -1.67 -19.33 -12.98
N GLU A 231 -2.00 -18.21 -13.61
CA GLU A 231 -1.67 -17.98 -15.02
C GLU A 231 -0.17 -18.02 -15.29
N LEU A 232 0.63 -17.39 -14.41
CA LEU A 232 2.09 -17.39 -14.54
C LEU A 232 2.68 -18.80 -14.33
N ILE A 233 2.24 -19.54 -13.30
CA ILE A 233 2.72 -20.89 -12.99
C ILE A 233 2.41 -21.88 -14.11
N MET A 234 1.23 -21.77 -14.75
CA MET A 234 0.88 -22.63 -15.88
C MET A 234 1.77 -22.41 -17.10
N ASN A 235 2.25 -21.18 -17.29
CA ASN A 235 3.05 -20.80 -18.45
C ASN A 235 4.56 -20.87 -18.21
N ASP A 236 5.00 -20.94 -16.95
CA ASP A 236 6.41 -20.85 -16.56
C ASP A 236 6.75 -21.81 -15.40
N LYS A 237 7.53 -22.83 -15.72
CA LYS A 237 7.97 -23.85 -14.76
C LYS A 237 8.93 -23.29 -13.70
N GLU A 238 9.72 -22.28 -14.04
CA GLU A 238 10.63 -21.63 -13.08
C GLU A 238 9.83 -20.86 -12.03
N ALA A 239 8.83 -20.10 -12.46
CA ALA A 239 7.91 -19.42 -11.56
C ALA A 239 7.15 -20.40 -10.65
N ALA A 240 6.78 -21.57 -11.16
CA ALA A 240 6.13 -22.63 -10.36
C ALA A 240 7.00 -23.13 -9.21
N GLY A 241 8.32 -23.21 -9.42
CA GLY A 241 9.26 -23.59 -8.35
C GLY A 241 9.51 -22.52 -7.30
N LEU A 242 9.24 -21.26 -7.62
CA LEU A 242 9.45 -20.10 -6.72
C LEU A 242 8.17 -19.73 -5.94
N LEU A 243 7.01 -19.96 -6.52
CA LEU A 243 5.70 -19.66 -5.95
C LEU A 243 5.03 -20.96 -5.49
N ILE A 244 5.49 -21.47 -4.34
CA ILE A 244 5.10 -22.79 -3.82
C ILE A 244 3.77 -22.81 -3.05
N GLY A 245 3.12 -21.64 -2.90
CA GLY A 245 1.89 -21.52 -2.12
C GLY A 245 2.15 -21.39 -0.61
N PHE A 246 1.05 -21.38 0.13
CA PHE A 246 1.11 -21.38 1.59
C PHE A 246 1.13 -22.85 2.04
N GLY A 247 2.31 -23.39 2.34
CA GLY A 247 2.45 -24.73 2.89
C GLY A 247 1.51 -24.99 4.08
N GLU A 248 1.11 -26.24 4.24
CA GLU A 248 0.29 -26.72 5.37
C GLU A 248 0.95 -26.46 6.72
#